data_22deb301127bdb6c4baa5c876c9c8ec1
#
_entry.id   22deb301127bdb6c4baa5c876c9c8ec1
#
_cell.length_a   1.000
_cell.length_b   1.000
_cell.length_c   1.000
_cell.angle_alpha   90.00
_cell.angle_beta   90.00
_cell.angle_gamma   90.00
#
_symmetry.space_group_name_H-M   'P 1'
#
loop_
_entity.id
_entity.type
_entity.pdbx_description
1 polymer ?
#
loop_
_entity_poly.entity_id
_entity_poly.type
_entity_poly.pdbx_seq_one_letter_code
_entity_poly.pdbx_strand_id
1 'polypeptide(L)'
;MHAGILGGHHNIPDTVTQHPQVFLTLTAPSFGAVYPTAHRTHAGQPRRPDTYDYRGHVLFTWWAPSLWQRFTMRLRRLLAAQLKALGLAKDAVRLSFLKVHENQTRLIPHYHAVVRLDHPDTTGKQCGAIDFPVSSSDLAALAAEAVRSIVLPVPDTSMPDGVRELRFGPQIDARPLDASIPERQRRKIAGYLAKYVTKSVTDAGISPRPISPAAIDDPTIAVQVSRHVLQIWHTLRDLADQQPDEYAAMVRWLHTLGYRGHVTTKSRHYSTTLGHLRQIRAVWRQQHGTADNADGHGDNQGESDCEPWEFAGAGHFTHGDYQLTLAAAHRHMEQLWARREHAWPAGGPP
;
A
#
# COMPACT_ATOMS: atom_id res chain seq x y z
N MET A 1 22.05 -15.35 11.77
CA MET A 1 21.58 -14.27 10.85
C MET A 1 20.07 -14.23 10.90
N HIS A 2 19.50 -13.39 11.74
CA HIS A 2 18.06 -13.15 11.72
C HIS A 2 17.79 -12.22 10.54
N ALA A 3 17.33 -12.79 9.44
CA ALA A 3 16.84 -12.01 8.33
C ALA A 3 15.71 -11.13 8.84
N GLY A 4 15.99 -9.84 8.99
CA GLY A 4 15.04 -8.85 9.48
C GLY A 4 13.80 -8.84 8.60
N ILE A 5 12.73 -9.45 9.07
CA ILE A 5 11.42 -9.28 8.50
C ILE A 5 11.05 -7.82 8.75
N LEU A 6 11.25 -6.98 7.74
CA LEU A 6 10.88 -5.56 7.71
C LEU A 6 11.68 -4.64 8.67
N GLY A 7 12.91 -4.38 8.31
CA GLY A 7 13.61 -3.15 8.67
C GLY A 7 14.03 -3.02 10.13
N GLY A 8 15.32 -3.05 10.37
CA GLY A 8 16.01 -2.47 11.52
C GLY A 8 15.54 -2.94 12.90
N HIS A 9 16.41 -3.60 13.57
CA HIS A 9 16.30 -4.21 14.89
C HIS A 9 15.87 -3.33 16.09
N HIS A 10 15.36 -2.15 15.88
CA HIS A 10 14.96 -1.27 16.96
C HIS A 10 13.45 -1.38 17.22
N ASN A 11 13.09 -1.86 18.40
CA ASN A 11 11.74 -1.99 18.95
C ASN A 11 10.89 -3.19 18.46
N ILE A 12 11.49 -4.22 17.91
CA ILE A 12 10.81 -5.50 17.66
C ILE A 12 11.25 -6.48 18.75
N PRO A 13 10.31 -7.05 19.54
CA PRO A 13 10.66 -8.07 20.53
C PRO A 13 11.26 -9.31 19.87
N ASP A 14 12.27 -9.91 20.49
CA ASP A 14 12.84 -11.19 20.01
C ASP A 14 11.80 -12.32 20.03
N THR A 15 10.78 -12.17 20.87
CA THR A 15 9.64 -13.11 21.00
C THR A 15 8.56 -12.92 19.94
N VAL A 16 8.71 -11.98 18.99
CA VAL A 16 7.66 -11.61 18.02
C VAL A 16 7.07 -12.79 17.23
N THR A 17 7.86 -13.86 17.03
CA THR A 17 7.42 -15.07 16.35
C THR A 17 6.47 -15.93 17.17
N GLN A 18 6.42 -15.70 18.47
CA GLN A 18 5.54 -16.40 19.42
C GLN A 18 4.25 -15.61 19.69
N HIS A 19 4.20 -14.33 19.27
CA HIS A 19 3.03 -13.51 19.44
C HIS A 19 1.87 -14.01 18.57
N PRO A 20 0.61 -13.92 19.05
CA PRO A 20 -0.54 -14.19 18.21
C PRO A 20 -0.58 -13.29 16.99
N GLN A 21 -0.65 -13.90 15.82
CA GLN A 21 -0.62 -13.20 14.54
C GLN A 21 -1.64 -13.77 13.57
N VAL A 22 -2.12 -12.92 12.68
CA VAL A 22 -3.03 -13.28 11.60
C VAL A 22 -2.55 -12.65 10.30
N PHE A 23 -2.46 -13.45 9.25
CA PHE A 23 -2.37 -12.94 7.89
C PHE A 23 -3.79 -12.74 7.36
N LEU A 24 -4.11 -11.50 7.03
CA LEU A 24 -5.45 -11.09 6.63
C LEU A 24 -5.43 -10.62 5.17
N THR A 25 -6.38 -11.13 4.38
CA THR A 25 -6.63 -10.68 3.03
C THR A 25 -8.06 -10.17 2.92
N LEU A 26 -8.22 -8.91 2.50
CA LEU A 26 -9.52 -8.26 2.32
C LEU A 26 -9.72 -7.87 0.87
N THR A 27 -10.84 -8.30 0.31
CA THR A 27 -11.20 -8.10 -1.10
C THR A 27 -12.37 -7.12 -1.21
N ALA A 28 -12.39 -6.32 -2.26
CA ALA A 28 -13.54 -5.50 -2.62
C ALA A 28 -14.72 -6.37 -3.06
N PRO A 29 -15.97 -5.91 -2.94
CA PRO A 29 -17.13 -6.58 -3.51
C PRO A 29 -17.05 -6.66 -5.05
N SER A 30 -17.97 -7.39 -5.65
CA SER A 30 -18.13 -7.40 -7.11
C SER A 30 -18.91 -6.16 -7.55
N PHE A 31 -18.43 -5.51 -8.62
CA PHE A 31 -19.12 -4.40 -9.30
C PHE A 31 -19.60 -4.81 -10.69
N GLY A 32 -19.50 -6.08 -11.01
CA GLY A 32 -19.84 -6.67 -12.29
C GLY A 32 -18.85 -7.76 -12.70
N ALA A 33 -19.23 -8.57 -13.71
CA ALA A 33 -18.39 -9.62 -14.22
C ALA A 33 -17.18 -9.05 -14.98
N VAL A 34 -15.99 -9.59 -14.68
CA VAL A 34 -14.73 -9.21 -15.33
C VAL A 34 -14.10 -10.40 -16.05
N TYR A 35 -13.21 -10.14 -17.01
CA TYR A 35 -12.39 -11.18 -17.61
C TYR A 35 -11.39 -11.72 -16.58
N PRO A 36 -11.13 -13.04 -16.58
CA PRO A 36 -10.18 -13.65 -15.66
C PRO A 36 -8.76 -13.12 -15.89
N THR A 37 -7.93 -13.20 -14.85
CA THR A 37 -6.53 -12.73 -14.87
C THR A 37 -5.69 -13.41 -15.98
N ALA A 38 -6.03 -14.65 -16.36
CA ALA A 38 -5.36 -15.38 -17.43
C ALA A 38 -5.75 -14.93 -18.85
N HIS A 39 -6.71 -14.01 -19.01
CA HIS A 39 -7.13 -13.53 -20.32
C HIS A 39 -6.04 -12.65 -20.96
N ARG A 40 -5.62 -12.96 -22.20
CA ARG A 40 -4.44 -12.35 -22.82
C ARG A 40 -4.52 -10.83 -22.99
N THR A 41 -5.68 -10.29 -23.36
CA THR A 41 -5.84 -8.88 -23.78
C THR A 41 -6.72 -8.07 -22.85
N HIS A 42 -7.68 -8.69 -22.15
CA HIS A 42 -8.70 -7.98 -21.34
C HIS A 42 -8.70 -8.40 -19.88
N ALA A 43 -7.60 -8.96 -19.37
CA ALA A 43 -7.52 -9.39 -17.99
C ALA A 43 -8.01 -8.29 -17.03
N GLY A 44 -8.95 -8.64 -16.15
CA GLY A 44 -9.53 -7.72 -15.16
C GLY A 44 -10.49 -6.67 -15.70
N GLN A 45 -10.64 -6.53 -17.02
CA GLN A 45 -11.60 -5.57 -17.59
C GLN A 45 -13.05 -6.10 -17.47
N PRO A 46 -14.04 -5.22 -17.32
CA PRO A 46 -15.44 -5.61 -17.32
C PRO A 46 -15.84 -6.32 -18.62
N ARG A 47 -16.56 -7.45 -18.49
CA ARG A 47 -17.14 -8.16 -19.66
C ARG A 47 -18.27 -7.35 -20.30
N ARG A 48 -19.00 -6.57 -19.51
CA ARG A 48 -20.08 -5.70 -19.94
C ARG A 48 -19.85 -4.32 -19.33
N PRO A 49 -19.10 -3.44 -19.97
CA PRO A 49 -18.81 -2.10 -19.45
C PRO A 49 -20.08 -1.28 -19.13
N ASP A 50 -21.13 -1.46 -19.93
CA ASP A 50 -22.37 -0.67 -19.83
C ASP A 50 -23.20 -1.03 -18.57
N THR A 51 -23.00 -2.21 -18.00
CA THR A 51 -23.70 -2.67 -16.79
C THR A 51 -22.77 -2.81 -15.58
N TYR A 52 -21.50 -2.46 -15.75
CA TYR A 52 -20.54 -2.47 -14.66
C TYR A 52 -20.74 -1.27 -13.75
N ASP A 53 -20.85 -1.48 -12.42
CA ASP A 53 -21.03 -0.38 -11.46
C ASP A 53 -19.71 0.38 -11.23
N TYR A 54 -19.33 1.22 -12.20
CA TYR A 54 -18.15 2.07 -12.09
C TYR A 54 -18.23 3.04 -10.93
N ARG A 55 -19.44 3.56 -10.63
CA ARG A 55 -19.65 4.48 -9.53
C ARG A 55 -19.35 3.82 -8.18
N GLY A 56 -19.89 2.63 -7.96
CA GLY A 56 -19.58 1.84 -6.76
C GLY A 56 -18.09 1.45 -6.67
N HIS A 57 -17.46 1.07 -7.78
CA HIS A 57 -16.03 0.78 -7.85
C HIS A 57 -15.19 1.99 -7.41
N VAL A 58 -15.46 3.18 -7.95
CA VAL A 58 -14.71 4.41 -7.64
C VAL A 58 -14.96 4.84 -6.20
N LEU A 59 -16.21 4.82 -5.73
CA LEU A 59 -16.54 5.15 -4.34
C LEU A 59 -15.89 4.18 -3.36
N PHE A 60 -15.88 2.87 -3.65
CA PHE A 60 -15.16 1.91 -2.83
C PHE A 60 -13.66 2.23 -2.78
N THR A 61 -13.04 2.51 -3.94
CA THR A 61 -11.61 2.83 -4.04
C THR A 61 -11.27 4.08 -3.23
N TRP A 62 -12.07 5.13 -3.36
CA TRP A 62 -11.91 6.39 -2.64
C TRP A 62 -12.01 6.21 -1.12
N TRP A 63 -12.99 5.43 -0.67
CA TRP A 63 -13.27 5.24 0.75
C TRP A 63 -12.59 4.01 1.37
N ALA A 64 -11.85 3.22 0.61
CA ALA A 64 -11.15 2.03 1.11
C ALA A 64 -10.22 2.31 2.31
N PRO A 65 -9.48 3.44 2.39
CA PRO A 65 -8.70 3.79 3.59
C PRO A 65 -9.58 3.99 4.83
N SER A 66 -10.77 4.56 4.67
CA SER A 66 -11.73 4.77 5.78
C SER A 66 -12.39 3.46 6.22
N LEU A 67 -12.64 2.52 5.29
CA LEU A 67 -13.07 1.17 5.62
C LEU A 67 -12.01 0.43 6.44
N TRP A 68 -10.73 0.56 6.08
CA TRP A 68 -9.63 0.00 6.88
C TRP A 68 -9.58 0.60 8.29
N GLN A 69 -9.77 1.90 8.42
CA GLN A 69 -9.83 2.56 9.72
C GLN A 69 -10.98 2.03 10.57
N ARG A 70 -12.19 1.92 10.00
CA ARG A 70 -13.36 1.34 10.69
C ARG A 70 -13.10 -0.10 11.12
N PHE A 71 -12.49 -0.91 10.24
CA PHE A 71 -12.08 -2.27 10.56
C PHE A 71 -11.15 -2.31 11.78
N THR A 72 -10.08 -1.54 11.80
CA THR A 72 -9.14 -1.55 12.92
C THR A 72 -9.77 -1.05 14.22
N MET A 73 -10.68 -0.09 14.17
CA MET A 73 -11.45 0.37 15.33
C MET A 73 -12.40 -0.72 15.84
N ARG A 74 -13.11 -1.40 14.93
CA ARG A 74 -14.03 -2.49 15.29
C ARG A 74 -13.27 -3.66 15.91
N LEU A 75 -12.16 -4.06 15.30
CA LEU A 75 -11.32 -5.15 15.81
C LEU A 75 -10.81 -4.84 17.23
N ARG A 76 -10.37 -3.61 17.50
CA ARG A 76 -9.96 -3.20 18.86
C ARG A 76 -11.11 -3.28 19.87
N ARG A 77 -12.35 -2.93 19.47
CA ARG A 77 -13.52 -3.03 20.35
C ARG A 77 -13.87 -4.49 20.65
N LEU A 78 -13.83 -5.36 19.66
CA LEU A 78 -14.07 -6.79 19.83
C LEU A 78 -13.00 -7.42 20.72
N LEU A 79 -11.74 -7.11 20.51
CA LEU A 79 -10.63 -7.55 21.36
C LEU A 79 -10.81 -7.09 22.81
N ALA A 80 -11.16 -5.82 23.02
CA ALA A 80 -11.43 -5.29 24.37
C ALA A 80 -12.61 -5.99 25.06
N ALA A 81 -13.65 -6.35 24.29
CA ALA A 81 -14.79 -7.13 24.82
C ALA A 81 -14.35 -8.55 25.22
N GLN A 82 -13.54 -9.21 24.39
CA GLN A 82 -12.97 -10.53 24.69
C GLN A 82 -12.10 -10.50 25.95
N LEU A 83 -11.20 -9.52 26.06
CA LEU A 83 -10.36 -9.37 27.26
C LEU A 83 -11.19 -9.14 28.53
N LYS A 84 -12.23 -8.30 28.45
CA LYS A 84 -13.16 -8.08 29.55
C LYS A 84 -13.87 -9.38 29.95
N ALA A 85 -14.30 -10.19 29.01
CA ALA A 85 -14.93 -11.49 29.28
C ALA A 85 -13.97 -12.46 30.01
N LEU A 86 -12.67 -12.31 29.78
CA LEU A 86 -11.61 -13.05 30.49
C LEU A 86 -11.19 -12.41 31.81
N GLY A 87 -11.86 -11.35 32.26
CA GLY A 87 -11.52 -10.64 33.51
C GLY A 87 -10.27 -9.76 33.40
N LEU A 88 -9.82 -9.43 32.20
CA LEU A 88 -8.60 -8.68 31.95
C LEU A 88 -8.88 -7.21 31.56
N ALA A 89 -7.89 -6.36 31.78
CA ALA A 89 -7.95 -4.98 31.36
C ALA A 89 -7.96 -4.87 29.80
N LYS A 90 -8.65 -3.84 29.27
CA LYS A 90 -8.79 -3.62 27.82
C LYS A 90 -7.46 -3.38 27.10
N ASP A 91 -6.42 -3.02 27.83
CA ASP A 91 -5.07 -2.70 27.42
C ASP A 91 -4.04 -3.78 27.83
N ALA A 92 -4.52 -4.93 28.32
CA ALA A 92 -3.67 -6.08 28.63
C ALA A 92 -2.84 -6.55 27.42
N VAL A 93 -3.32 -6.29 26.21
CA VAL A 93 -2.59 -6.52 24.96
C VAL A 93 -2.78 -5.34 24.01
N ARG A 94 -1.82 -5.12 23.12
CA ARG A 94 -1.84 -4.06 22.12
C ARG A 94 -1.97 -4.66 20.71
N LEU A 95 -2.97 -4.19 19.95
CA LEU A 95 -3.15 -4.56 18.56
C LEU A 95 -2.19 -3.77 17.67
N SER A 96 -1.29 -4.46 17.02
CA SER A 96 -0.36 -3.93 16.02
C SER A 96 -0.64 -4.50 14.64
N PHE A 97 -0.36 -3.75 13.58
CA PHE A 97 -0.56 -4.23 12.21
C PHE A 97 0.41 -3.58 11.21
N LEU A 98 0.65 -4.30 10.13
CA LEU A 98 1.18 -3.82 8.87
C LEU A 98 0.18 -4.18 7.77
N LYS A 99 -0.30 -3.19 7.02
CA LYS A 99 -1.21 -3.35 5.87
C LYS A 99 -0.50 -2.91 4.61
N VAL A 100 -0.63 -3.69 3.55
CA VAL A 100 -0.20 -3.36 2.20
C VAL A 100 -1.43 -3.30 1.29
N HIS A 101 -1.49 -2.29 0.44
CA HIS A 101 -2.47 -2.14 -0.61
C HIS A 101 -1.91 -2.70 -1.92
N GLU A 102 -2.70 -3.51 -2.59
CA GLU A 102 -2.47 -3.97 -3.96
C GLU A 102 -3.66 -3.57 -4.83
N ASN A 103 -3.40 -3.13 -6.06
CA ASN A 103 -4.46 -3.08 -7.06
C ASN A 103 -4.62 -4.47 -7.67
N GLN A 104 -5.83 -5.06 -7.55
CA GLN A 104 -6.16 -6.26 -8.30
C GLN A 104 -6.12 -5.98 -9.81
N THR A 105 -6.09 -7.02 -10.63
CA THR A 105 -6.12 -6.89 -12.11
C THR A 105 -7.30 -6.05 -12.61
N ARG A 106 -8.41 -6.03 -11.86
CA ARG A 106 -9.58 -5.17 -12.12
C ARG A 106 -9.45 -3.75 -11.57
N LEU A 107 -8.24 -3.32 -11.17
CA LEU A 107 -7.89 -1.98 -10.73
C LEU A 107 -8.59 -1.51 -9.46
N ILE A 108 -8.91 -2.42 -8.55
CA ILE A 108 -9.57 -2.11 -7.29
C ILE A 108 -8.70 -2.49 -6.09
N PRO A 109 -8.78 -1.74 -4.96
CA PRO A 109 -8.01 -2.03 -3.75
C PRO A 109 -8.23 -3.45 -3.22
N HIS A 110 -7.11 -4.09 -2.92
CA HIS A 110 -7.01 -5.36 -2.24
C HIS A 110 -6.01 -5.22 -1.11
N TYR A 111 -6.38 -5.59 0.10
CA TYR A 111 -5.52 -5.41 1.25
C TYR A 111 -4.95 -6.73 1.73
N HIS A 112 -3.64 -6.74 1.92
CA HIS A 112 -2.93 -7.76 2.67
C HIS A 112 -2.41 -7.16 3.96
N ALA A 113 -2.63 -7.81 5.08
CA ALA A 113 -2.15 -7.32 6.35
C ALA A 113 -1.64 -8.44 7.26
N VAL A 114 -0.64 -8.12 8.06
CA VAL A 114 -0.33 -8.90 9.26
C VAL A 114 -0.85 -8.10 10.44
N VAL A 115 -1.73 -8.74 11.21
CA VAL A 115 -2.26 -8.23 12.46
C VAL A 115 -1.64 -9.04 13.58
N ARG A 116 -1.16 -8.39 14.63
CA ARG A 116 -0.42 -9.01 15.73
C ARG A 116 -0.84 -8.43 17.07
N LEU A 117 -0.83 -9.27 18.11
CA LEU A 117 -0.93 -8.82 19.49
C LEU A 117 0.47 -8.63 20.06
N ASP A 118 0.69 -7.51 20.72
CA ASP A 118 1.91 -7.18 21.44
C ASP A 118 1.58 -6.92 22.90
N HIS A 119 2.53 -7.13 23.78
CA HIS A 119 2.42 -6.66 25.17
C HIS A 119 2.46 -5.13 25.21
N PRO A 120 1.68 -4.46 26.07
CA PRO A 120 1.63 -2.99 26.13
C PRO A 120 2.98 -2.35 26.46
N ASP A 121 3.80 -2.97 27.29
CA ASP A 121 5.07 -2.43 27.80
C ASP A 121 6.29 -2.77 26.93
N THR A 122 6.10 -3.37 25.77
CA THR A 122 7.21 -3.73 24.86
C THR A 122 7.80 -2.51 24.15
N THR A 123 8.52 -1.70 24.89
CA THR A 123 9.42 -0.68 24.33
C THR A 123 10.89 -1.15 24.27
N GLY A 124 11.20 -2.38 24.67
CA GLY A 124 12.55 -2.91 24.77
C GLY A 124 12.67 -4.38 24.37
N LYS A 125 13.93 -4.82 24.20
CA LYS A 125 14.35 -6.15 23.75
C LYS A 125 14.00 -7.31 24.68
N GLN A 126 13.48 -7.06 25.87
CA GLN A 126 13.23 -8.08 26.89
C GLN A 126 11.72 -8.24 27.10
N CYS A 127 11.10 -9.11 26.33
CA CYS A 127 9.86 -9.75 26.74
C CYS A 127 10.18 -11.20 27.07
N GLY A 128 10.01 -11.57 28.35
CA GLY A 128 9.96 -12.97 28.75
C GLY A 128 8.87 -13.73 28.00
N ALA A 129 8.77 -15.05 28.17
CA ALA A 129 7.69 -15.83 27.61
C ALA A 129 6.35 -15.20 28.02
N ILE A 130 5.58 -14.72 27.05
CA ILE A 130 4.33 -14.02 27.28
C ILE A 130 3.23 -15.01 27.00
N ASP A 131 2.44 -15.32 28.03
CA ASP A 131 1.18 -16.03 27.84
C ASP A 131 0.13 -15.00 27.36
N PHE A 132 -0.24 -15.12 26.09
CA PHE A 132 -1.26 -14.26 25.51
C PHE A 132 -2.65 -14.84 25.80
N PRO A 133 -3.57 -14.06 26.36
CA PRO A 133 -4.93 -14.54 26.70
C PRO A 133 -5.80 -14.79 25.46
N VAL A 134 -5.33 -14.42 24.27
CA VAL A 134 -6.04 -14.56 22.99
C VAL A 134 -5.09 -15.22 22.00
N SER A 135 -5.48 -16.36 21.46
CA SER A 135 -4.69 -17.11 20.48
C SER A 135 -4.70 -16.47 19.08
N SER A 136 -3.83 -16.96 18.18
CA SER A 136 -3.88 -16.58 16.76
C SER A 136 -5.21 -16.93 16.11
N SER A 137 -5.82 -18.05 16.50
CA SER A 137 -7.12 -18.51 15.99
C SER A 137 -8.26 -17.60 16.46
N ASP A 138 -8.26 -17.20 17.75
CA ASP A 138 -9.24 -16.26 18.29
C ASP A 138 -9.10 -14.89 17.61
N LEU A 139 -7.87 -14.41 17.44
CA LEU A 139 -7.59 -13.16 16.74
C LEU A 139 -8.09 -13.20 15.28
N ALA A 140 -7.94 -14.34 14.60
CA ALA A 140 -8.45 -14.54 13.25
C ALA A 140 -9.99 -14.49 13.21
N ALA A 141 -10.64 -15.13 14.18
CA ALA A 141 -12.11 -15.10 14.31
C ALA A 141 -12.61 -13.66 14.57
N LEU A 142 -11.99 -12.94 15.51
CA LEU A 142 -12.31 -11.55 15.80
C LEU A 142 -12.07 -10.63 14.58
N ALA A 143 -10.99 -10.85 13.83
CA ALA A 143 -10.72 -10.09 12.61
C ALA A 143 -11.80 -10.34 11.54
N ALA A 144 -12.18 -11.59 11.32
CA ALA A 144 -13.23 -11.94 10.38
C ALA A 144 -14.59 -11.35 10.78
N GLU A 145 -14.94 -11.40 12.09
CA GLU A 145 -16.15 -10.76 12.62
C GLU A 145 -16.10 -9.23 12.41
N ALA A 146 -14.97 -8.59 12.72
CA ALA A 146 -14.80 -7.16 12.54
C ALA A 146 -15.07 -6.75 11.09
N VAL A 147 -14.51 -7.50 10.11
CA VAL A 147 -14.71 -7.20 8.68
C VAL A 147 -16.18 -7.33 8.28
N ARG A 148 -16.86 -8.39 8.70
CA ARG A 148 -18.27 -8.63 8.34
C ARG A 148 -19.22 -7.59 8.94
N SER A 149 -18.88 -7.06 10.12
CA SER A 149 -19.76 -6.16 10.87
C SER A 149 -19.63 -4.69 10.49
N ILE A 150 -18.61 -4.30 9.71
CA ILE A 150 -18.44 -2.90 9.34
C ILE A 150 -19.22 -2.52 8.09
N VAL A 151 -19.82 -1.35 8.16
CA VAL A 151 -20.49 -0.66 7.07
C VAL A 151 -20.05 0.79 7.08
N LEU A 152 -19.78 1.34 5.91
CA LEU A 152 -19.46 2.75 5.73
C LEU A 152 -20.52 3.37 4.80
N PRO A 153 -21.50 4.12 5.34
CA PRO A 153 -22.36 4.94 4.50
C PRO A 153 -21.57 6.11 3.92
N VAL A 154 -21.75 6.35 2.61
CA VAL A 154 -21.08 7.43 1.86
C VAL A 154 -22.09 8.13 0.98
N PRO A 155 -21.94 9.44 0.72
CA PRO A 155 -22.82 10.18 -0.18
C PRO A 155 -22.80 9.59 -1.60
N ASP A 156 -23.99 9.35 -2.17
CA ASP A 156 -24.15 8.89 -3.55
C ASP A 156 -25.52 9.27 -4.07
N THR A 157 -25.58 10.34 -4.85
CA THR A 157 -26.83 10.86 -5.45
C THR A 157 -27.51 9.92 -6.45
N SER A 158 -26.84 8.83 -6.87
CA SER A 158 -27.45 7.78 -7.68
C SER A 158 -28.33 6.82 -6.87
N MET A 159 -28.23 6.86 -5.54
CA MET A 159 -29.05 6.05 -4.65
C MET A 159 -30.34 6.81 -4.29
N PRO A 160 -31.47 6.10 -4.07
CA PRO A 160 -32.77 6.74 -3.76
C PRO A 160 -32.74 7.60 -2.50
N ASP A 161 -31.94 7.19 -1.50
CA ASP A 161 -31.75 7.88 -0.22
C ASP A 161 -30.50 8.79 -0.19
N GLY A 162 -29.81 8.91 -1.32
CA GLY A 162 -28.56 9.69 -1.43
C GLY A 162 -27.37 9.06 -0.75
N VAL A 163 -27.46 7.79 -0.29
CA VAL A 163 -26.43 7.12 0.49
C VAL A 163 -26.14 5.73 -0.06
N ARG A 164 -24.84 5.43 -0.29
CA ARG A 164 -24.38 4.10 -0.62
C ARG A 164 -23.68 3.47 0.58
N GLU A 165 -24.01 2.25 0.90
CA GLU A 165 -23.31 1.47 1.90
C GLU A 165 -22.10 0.74 1.29
N LEU A 166 -20.90 1.06 1.79
CA LEU A 166 -19.69 0.37 1.40
C LEU A 166 -19.30 -0.69 2.45
N ARG A 167 -18.89 -1.86 1.97
CA ARG A 167 -18.40 -3.00 2.78
C ARG A 167 -17.26 -3.66 2.05
N PHE A 168 -16.41 -4.41 2.77
CA PHE A 168 -15.53 -5.37 2.11
C PHE A 168 -16.36 -6.50 1.49
N GLY A 169 -15.82 -7.13 0.45
CA GLY A 169 -16.45 -8.29 -0.18
C GLY A 169 -16.54 -9.50 0.77
N PRO A 170 -17.33 -10.51 0.42
CA PRO A 170 -17.55 -11.70 1.26
C PRO A 170 -16.30 -12.59 1.37
N GLN A 171 -15.35 -12.47 0.46
CA GLN A 171 -14.09 -13.20 0.50
C GLN A 171 -13.15 -12.57 1.52
N ILE A 172 -13.14 -13.13 2.71
CA ILE A 172 -12.26 -12.77 3.82
C ILE A 172 -11.37 -13.97 4.09
N ASP A 173 -10.06 -13.79 3.94
CA ASP A 173 -9.08 -14.80 4.32
C ASP A 173 -8.32 -14.29 5.55
N ALA A 174 -8.55 -14.96 6.70
CA ALA A 174 -7.91 -14.64 7.98
C ALA A 174 -7.20 -15.90 8.47
N ARG A 175 -5.91 -16.01 8.17
CA ARG A 175 -5.10 -17.20 8.51
C ARG A 175 -4.31 -16.96 9.78
N PRO A 176 -4.54 -17.77 10.83
CA PRO A 176 -3.71 -17.73 12.02
C PRO A 176 -2.25 -18.01 11.66
N LEU A 177 -1.34 -17.24 12.26
CA LEU A 177 0.10 -17.46 12.17
C LEU A 177 0.59 -17.76 13.58
N ASP A 178 0.67 -19.02 13.93
CA ASP A 178 1.17 -19.47 15.22
C ASP A 178 2.66 -19.93 15.14
N ALA A 179 3.21 -20.30 16.29
CA ALA A 179 4.61 -20.72 16.40
C ALA A 179 4.93 -22.01 15.63
N SER A 180 3.90 -22.85 15.32
CA SER A 180 4.07 -24.11 14.60
C SER A 180 4.35 -23.93 13.11
N ILE A 181 4.06 -22.72 12.56
CA ILE A 181 4.30 -22.44 11.15
C ILE A 181 5.81 -22.42 10.87
N PRO A 182 6.28 -23.27 9.93
CA PRO A 182 7.69 -23.32 9.58
C PRO A 182 8.23 -21.95 9.15
N GLU A 183 9.46 -21.64 9.55
CA GLU A 183 10.12 -20.37 9.19
C GLU A 183 10.12 -20.11 7.68
N ARG A 184 10.28 -21.15 6.86
CA ARG A 184 10.17 -21.04 5.40
C ARG A 184 8.83 -20.46 4.96
N GLN A 185 7.73 -20.81 5.63
CA GLN A 185 6.40 -20.29 5.30
C GLN A 185 6.23 -18.86 5.79
N ARG A 186 6.78 -18.51 6.96
CA ARG A 186 6.83 -17.12 7.45
C ARG A 186 7.61 -16.22 6.49
N ARG A 187 8.76 -16.70 5.98
CA ARG A 187 9.54 -15.97 4.95
C ARG A 187 8.77 -15.81 3.65
N LYS A 188 7.97 -16.80 3.23
CA LYS A 188 7.08 -16.66 2.05
C LYS A 188 6.05 -15.56 2.25
N ILE A 189 5.42 -15.45 3.43
CA ILE A 189 4.46 -14.38 3.73
C ILE A 189 5.15 -13.00 3.70
N ALA A 190 6.34 -12.89 4.30
CA ALA A 190 7.11 -11.65 4.27
C ALA A 190 7.51 -11.26 2.82
N GLY A 191 8.00 -12.21 2.03
CA GLY A 191 8.31 -12.02 0.61
C GLY A 191 7.08 -11.66 -0.21
N TYR A 192 5.94 -12.27 0.10
CA TYR A 192 4.65 -11.95 -0.52
C TYR A 192 4.25 -10.49 -0.24
N LEU A 193 4.30 -10.05 1.02
CA LEU A 193 4.02 -8.65 1.37
C LEU A 193 5.01 -7.69 0.71
N ALA A 194 6.31 -8.00 0.71
CA ALA A 194 7.34 -7.19 0.06
C ALA A 194 7.09 -7.02 -1.44
N LYS A 195 6.67 -8.09 -2.14
CA LYS A 195 6.29 -8.05 -3.55
C LYS A 195 5.19 -7.02 -3.83
N TYR A 196 4.20 -6.91 -2.94
CA TYR A 196 3.09 -5.98 -3.14
C TYR A 196 3.41 -4.54 -2.76
N VAL A 197 4.40 -4.32 -1.90
CA VAL A 197 4.93 -2.97 -1.64
C VAL A 197 5.55 -2.36 -2.89
N THR A 198 6.13 -3.20 -3.77
CA THR A 198 6.79 -2.77 -5.01
C THR A 198 5.87 -2.72 -6.22
N LYS A 199 4.69 -3.35 -6.16
CA LYS A 199 3.68 -3.24 -7.22
C LYS A 199 3.10 -1.84 -7.24
N SER A 200 3.19 -1.18 -8.38
CA SER A 200 2.69 0.17 -8.58
C SER A 200 1.55 0.21 -9.60
N VAL A 201 0.89 1.36 -9.69
CA VAL A 201 -0.11 1.63 -10.74
C VAL A 201 0.48 1.55 -12.16
N THR A 202 1.80 1.57 -12.30
CA THR A 202 2.48 1.38 -13.59
C THR A 202 2.20 0.03 -14.22
N ASP A 203 1.88 -1.01 -13.42
CA ASP A 203 1.47 -2.32 -13.94
C ASP A 203 0.14 -2.23 -14.72
N ALA A 204 -0.65 -1.19 -14.47
CA ALA A 204 -1.87 -0.86 -15.21
C ALA A 204 -1.62 0.08 -16.40
N GLY A 205 -0.37 0.40 -16.72
CA GLY A 205 0.01 1.34 -17.78
C GLY A 205 -0.21 2.81 -17.42
N ILE A 206 -0.36 3.14 -16.12
CA ILE A 206 -0.64 4.48 -15.63
C ILE A 206 0.63 5.08 -15.02
N SER A 207 0.85 6.38 -15.25
CA SER A 207 1.99 7.10 -14.66
C SER A 207 1.87 7.14 -13.12
N PRO A 208 2.97 6.92 -12.36
CA PRO A 208 2.98 7.13 -10.92
C PRO A 208 2.96 8.63 -10.54
N ARG A 209 3.05 9.53 -11.53
CA ARG A 209 3.01 10.97 -11.32
C ARG A 209 1.58 11.49 -11.44
N PRO A 210 1.24 12.60 -10.75
CA PRO A 210 -0.04 13.26 -10.93
C PRO A 210 -0.36 13.51 -12.40
N ILE A 211 -1.59 13.22 -12.78
CA ILE A 211 -2.14 13.38 -14.14
C ILE A 211 -3.05 14.61 -14.11
N SER A 212 -2.92 15.47 -15.11
CA SER A 212 -3.82 16.61 -15.28
C SER A 212 -5.25 16.12 -15.57
N PRO A 213 -6.29 16.72 -14.99
CA PRO A 213 -7.68 16.42 -15.36
C PRO A 213 -7.96 16.55 -16.86
N ALA A 214 -7.29 17.45 -17.57
CA ALA A 214 -7.40 17.60 -19.02
C ALA A 214 -6.94 16.36 -19.81
N ALA A 215 -6.13 15.49 -19.21
CA ALA A 215 -5.69 14.25 -19.83
C ALA A 215 -6.84 13.25 -20.09
N ILE A 216 -7.98 13.40 -19.41
CA ILE A 216 -9.15 12.55 -19.62
C ILE A 216 -9.72 12.72 -21.04
N ASP A 217 -9.65 13.95 -21.56
CA ASP A 217 -10.22 14.34 -22.87
C ASP A 217 -9.15 14.35 -23.98
N ASP A 218 -7.88 14.01 -23.65
CA ASP A 218 -6.79 13.96 -24.61
C ASP A 218 -6.85 12.64 -25.42
N PRO A 219 -7.14 12.69 -26.74
CA PRO A 219 -7.23 11.49 -27.56
C PRO A 219 -5.91 10.73 -27.64
N THR A 220 -4.75 11.38 -27.47
CA THR A 220 -3.44 10.72 -27.52
C THR A 220 -3.22 9.87 -26.25
N ILE A 221 -3.75 10.28 -25.13
CA ILE A 221 -3.73 9.51 -23.87
C ILE A 221 -4.78 8.40 -23.92
N ALA A 222 -5.95 8.68 -24.46
CA ALA A 222 -7.04 7.71 -24.59
C ALA A 222 -6.64 6.43 -25.32
N VAL A 223 -5.75 6.50 -26.32
CA VAL A 223 -5.25 5.30 -27.05
C VAL A 223 -4.17 4.53 -26.28
N GLN A 224 -3.56 5.13 -25.25
CA GLN A 224 -2.47 4.51 -24.47
C GLN A 224 -2.97 3.77 -23.23
N VAL A 225 -4.17 4.08 -22.76
CA VAL A 225 -4.76 3.47 -21.57
C VAL A 225 -5.93 2.57 -21.94
N SER A 226 -6.24 1.60 -21.09
CA SER A 226 -7.39 0.73 -21.36
C SER A 226 -8.71 1.48 -21.24
N ARG A 227 -9.75 1.03 -21.97
CA ARG A 227 -11.12 1.57 -21.83
C ARG A 227 -11.61 1.53 -20.39
N HIS A 228 -11.18 0.53 -19.63
CA HIS A 228 -11.53 0.42 -18.21
C HIS A 228 -10.95 1.56 -17.37
N VAL A 229 -9.70 1.95 -17.60
CA VAL A 229 -9.03 3.08 -16.95
C VAL A 229 -9.74 4.39 -17.31
N LEU A 230 -10.01 4.60 -18.60
CA LEU A 230 -10.72 5.80 -19.05
C LEU A 230 -12.09 5.93 -18.36
N GLN A 231 -12.84 4.84 -18.27
CA GLN A 231 -14.15 4.86 -17.63
C GLN A 231 -14.06 5.16 -16.12
N ILE A 232 -13.00 4.67 -15.43
CA ILE A 232 -12.73 5.04 -14.04
C ILE A 232 -12.43 6.54 -13.95
N TRP A 233 -11.62 7.10 -14.83
CA TRP A 233 -11.29 8.54 -14.83
C TRP A 233 -12.53 9.43 -15.09
N HIS A 234 -13.36 9.07 -16.08
CA HIS A 234 -14.63 9.75 -16.32
C HIS A 234 -15.51 9.72 -15.08
N THR A 235 -15.64 8.55 -14.43
CA THR A 235 -16.45 8.40 -13.22
C THR A 235 -15.91 9.24 -12.05
N LEU A 236 -14.58 9.36 -11.90
CA LEU A 236 -13.96 10.24 -10.89
C LEU A 236 -14.29 11.70 -11.14
N ARG A 237 -14.26 12.15 -12.41
CA ARG A 237 -14.65 13.51 -12.80
C ARG A 237 -16.13 13.74 -12.58
N ASP A 238 -16.99 12.83 -13.05
CA ASP A 238 -18.45 12.95 -12.92
C ASP A 238 -18.87 13.04 -11.44
N LEU A 239 -18.24 12.27 -10.55
CA LEU A 239 -18.49 12.36 -9.11
C LEU A 239 -18.05 13.73 -8.55
N ALA A 240 -16.88 14.21 -8.97
CA ALA A 240 -16.37 15.52 -8.53
C ALA A 240 -17.29 16.67 -9.00
N ASP A 241 -17.85 16.58 -10.21
CA ASP A 241 -18.74 17.59 -10.78
C ASP A 241 -20.17 17.53 -10.19
N GLN A 242 -20.69 16.31 -9.98
CA GLN A 242 -22.05 16.11 -9.46
C GLN A 242 -22.17 16.34 -7.95
N GLN A 243 -21.11 16.08 -7.19
CA GLN A 243 -21.07 16.18 -5.73
C GLN A 243 -19.77 16.87 -5.28
N PRO A 244 -19.56 18.16 -5.65
CA PRO A 244 -18.29 18.85 -5.40
C PRO A 244 -17.96 19.01 -3.92
N ASP A 245 -18.96 19.17 -3.06
CA ASP A 245 -18.73 19.29 -1.61
C ASP A 245 -18.02 18.07 -1.02
N GLU A 246 -18.28 16.88 -1.58
CA GLU A 246 -17.74 15.61 -1.09
C GLU A 246 -16.55 15.13 -1.93
N TYR A 247 -16.57 15.35 -3.24
CA TYR A 247 -15.70 14.65 -4.19
C TYR A 247 -14.86 15.53 -5.11
N ALA A 248 -14.90 16.87 -4.99
CA ALA A 248 -14.09 17.77 -5.82
C ALA A 248 -12.60 17.38 -5.88
N ALA A 249 -12.08 16.81 -4.80
CA ALA A 249 -10.68 16.38 -4.75
C ALA A 249 -10.37 15.14 -5.60
N MET A 250 -11.36 14.38 -6.08
CA MET A 250 -11.13 13.11 -6.81
C MET A 250 -10.30 13.30 -8.08
N VAL A 251 -10.46 14.42 -8.77
CA VAL A 251 -9.68 14.73 -10.00
C VAL A 251 -8.18 14.85 -9.77
N ARG A 252 -7.74 15.03 -8.53
CA ARG A 252 -6.30 15.04 -8.18
C ARG A 252 -5.71 13.64 -8.05
N TRP A 253 -6.55 12.60 -8.02
CA TRP A 253 -6.17 11.22 -7.75
C TRP A 253 -6.35 10.29 -8.97
N LEU A 254 -6.41 10.85 -10.18
CA LEU A 254 -6.50 10.09 -11.44
C LEU A 254 -5.35 9.08 -11.56
N HIS A 255 -4.13 9.49 -11.23
CA HIS A 255 -2.92 8.68 -11.28
C HIS A 255 -2.94 7.45 -10.34
N THR A 256 -3.80 7.44 -9.34
CA THR A 256 -4.02 6.31 -8.42
C THR A 256 -5.40 5.69 -8.56
N LEU A 257 -6.15 6.03 -9.64
CA LEU A 257 -7.51 5.55 -9.89
C LEU A 257 -8.48 5.86 -8.74
N GLY A 258 -8.26 6.98 -8.05
CA GLY A 258 -9.06 7.42 -6.91
C GLY A 258 -8.59 6.87 -5.55
N TYR A 259 -7.55 6.06 -5.48
CA TYR A 259 -7.03 5.60 -4.19
C TYR A 259 -6.18 6.67 -3.51
N ARG A 260 -6.65 7.24 -2.39
CA ARG A 260 -5.99 8.31 -1.62
C ARG A 260 -5.19 7.80 -0.40
N GLY A 261 -5.10 6.49 -0.23
CA GLY A 261 -4.38 5.90 0.89
C GLY A 261 -2.90 5.66 0.61
N HIS A 262 -2.15 5.38 1.65
CA HIS A 262 -0.76 4.92 1.50
C HIS A 262 -0.74 3.45 1.06
N VAL A 263 0.20 3.12 0.17
CA VAL A 263 0.44 1.72 -0.26
C VAL A 263 0.74 0.85 0.96
N THR A 264 1.60 1.32 1.86
CA THR A 264 1.91 0.63 3.11
C THR A 264 1.48 1.47 4.31
N THR A 265 0.72 0.88 5.21
CA THR A 265 0.31 1.51 6.46
C THR A 265 0.61 0.55 7.62
N LYS A 266 1.18 1.07 8.69
CA LYS A 266 1.44 0.30 9.90
C LYS A 266 0.98 1.03 11.14
N SER A 267 0.64 0.30 12.18
CA SER A 267 0.42 0.88 13.50
C SER A 267 1.73 1.46 14.06
N ARG A 268 1.64 2.50 14.88
CA ARG A 268 2.80 3.24 15.40
C ARG A 268 3.86 2.33 16.06
N HIS A 269 3.40 1.34 16.80
CA HIS A 269 4.26 0.43 17.58
C HIS A 269 4.61 -0.87 16.86
N TYR A 270 4.18 -1.05 15.60
CA TYR A 270 4.50 -2.28 14.85
C TYR A 270 6.00 -2.45 14.59
N SER A 271 6.68 -1.37 14.25
CA SER A 271 8.12 -1.29 14.03
C SER A 271 8.57 0.17 14.11
N THR A 272 9.85 0.44 13.86
CA THR A 272 10.36 1.81 13.84
C THR A 272 9.59 2.72 12.86
N THR A 273 9.46 4.00 13.19
CA THR A 273 8.78 5.00 12.34
C THR A 273 9.72 5.55 11.26
N LEU A 274 9.15 6.01 10.14
CA LEU A 274 9.93 6.72 9.11
C LEU A 274 10.60 7.99 9.67
N GLY A 275 9.93 8.68 10.61
CA GLY A 275 10.51 9.83 11.31
C GLY A 275 11.78 9.45 12.08
N HIS A 276 11.73 8.34 12.81
CA HIS A 276 12.89 7.83 13.55
C HIS A 276 14.04 7.42 12.61
N LEU A 277 13.73 6.75 11.50
CA LEU A 277 14.74 6.43 10.47
C LEU A 277 15.36 7.67 9.85
N ARG A 278 14.56 8.71 9.59
CA ARG A 278 15.07 10.00 9.10
C ARG A 278 15.96 10.68 10.13
N GLN A 279 15.58 10.63 11.40
CA GLN A 279 16.37 11.17 12.51
C GLN A 279 17.71 10.44 12.66
N ILE A 280 17.72 9.11 12.64
CA ILE A 280 18.95 8.31 12.66
C ILE A 280 19.85 8.72 11.49
N ARG A 281 19.30 8.81 10.27
CA ARG A 281 20.05 9.23 9.08
C ARG A 281 20.56 10.68 9.19
N ALA A 282 19.80 11.58 9.81
CA ALA A 282 20.23 12.96 10.03
C ALA A 282 21.39 13.04 11.03
N VAL A 283 21.27 12.32 12.16
CA VAL A 283 22.34 12.23 13.18
C VAL A 283 23.58 11.59 12.56
N TRP A 284 23.43 10.51 11.81
CA TRP A 284 24.58 9.86 11.14
C TRP A 284 25.29 10.84 10.18
N ARG A 285 24.53 11.60 9.37
CA ARG A 285 25.12 12.63 8.47
C ARG A 285 25.80 13.75 9.23
N GLN A 286 25.25 14.18 10.37
CA GLN A 286 25.91 15.18 11.23
C GLN A 286 27.23 14.66 11.82
N GLN A 287 27.28 13.37 12.17
CA GLN A 287 28.47 12.74 12.72
C GLN A 287 29.54 12.42 11.66
N HIS A 288 29.12 12.14 10.42
CA HIS A 288 30.02 11.68 9.33
C HIS A 288 30.05 12.64 8.14
N GLY A 289 29.26 13.73 8.15
CA GLY A 289 29.09 14.65 7.03
C GLY A 289 29.92 15.93 7.10
N THR A 290 30.88 16.03 7.99
CA THR A 290 31.78 17.21 8.08
C THR A 290 33.01 17.09 7.19
N ALA A 291 33.10 16.08 6.31
CA ALA A 291 34.27 15.85 5.47
C ALA A 291 34.16 16.42 4.04
N ASP A 292 32.96 16.82 3.56
CA ASP A 292 32.79 17.11 2.12
C ASP A 292 32.55 18.60 1.74
N ASN A 293 32.75 19.55 2.66
CA ASN A 293 32.67 20.99 2.31
C ASN A 293 33.81 21.79 2.94
N ALA A 294 35.05 21.46 2.59
CA ALA A 294 36.15 22.36 2.74
C ALA A 294 37.07 22.19 1.52
N ASP A 295 36.93 23.09 0.54
CA ASP A 295 37.99 23.40 -0.39
C ASP A 295 39.23 23.75 0.42
N GLY A 296 40.29 22.99 0.29
CA GLY A 296 41.55 23.35 0.89
C GLY A 296 42.41 22.12 1.21
N HIS A 297 43.46 21.99 0.42
CA HIS A 297 44.60 21.14 0.65
C HIS A 297 44.95 20.93 2.14
N GLY A 298 44.99 19.67 2.56
CA GLY A 298 45.50 19.28 3.86
C GLY A 298 45.46 17.79 4.03
N ASP A 299 46.63 17.14 3.84
CA ASP A 299 46.90 15.77 4.25
C ASP A 299 46.40 15.51 5.67
N ASN A 300 45.42 14.63 5.84
CA ASN A 300 45.20 13.95 7.09
C ASN A 300 44.68 12.53 6.81
N GLN A 301 45.61 11.59 6.96
CA GLN A 301 45.35 10.17 7.12
C GLN A 301 44.58 9.97 8.43
N GLY A 302 43.27 9.84 8.33
CA GLY A 302 42.41 9.27 9.35
C GLY A 302 41.74 8.03 8.75
N GLU A 303 42.17 6.85 9.18
CA GLU A 303 41.53 5.58 8.82
C GLU A 303 40.04 5.65 9.18
N SER A 304 39.21 5.77 8.18
CA SER A 304 37.75 5.59 8.27
C SER A 304 37.49 4.09 8.15
N ASP A 305 37.06 3.46 9.23
CA ASP A 305 36.61 2.06 9.29
C ASP A 305 35.28 1.79 8.58
N CYS A 306 34.97 2.56 7.54
CA CYS A 306 33.89 2.28 6.60
C CYS A 306 34.49 1.62 5.37
N GLU A 307 34.25 0.34 5.17
CA GLU A 307 34.53 -0.29 3.88
C GLU A 307 33.92 0.60 2.78
N PRO A 308 34.73 1.11 1.86
CA PRO A 308 34.20 1.93 0.78
C PRO A 308 33.23 1.09 -0.06
N TRP A 309 32.10 1.70 -0.45
CA TRP A 309 31.21 1.08 -1.41
C TRP A 309 32.00 0.77 -2.68
N GLU A 310 32.23 -0.52 -2.91
CA GLU A 310 32.85 -0.96 -4.14
C GLU A 310 31.76 -1.10 -5.21
N PHE A 311 31.96 -0.43 -6.34
CA PHE A 311 31.07 -0.55 -7.47
C PHE A 311 31.16 -1.98 -8.05
N ALA A 312 30.17 -2.82 -7.74
CA ALA A 312 30.16 -4.21 -8.15
C ALA A 312 29.85 -4.44 -9.64
N GLY A 313 29.51 -3.41 -10.38
CA GLY A 313 29.24 -3.47 -11.81
C GLY A 313 27.96 -2.77 -12.22
N ALA A 314 27.87 -2.39 -13.49
CA ALA A 314 26.64 -1.94 -14.15
C ALA A 314 26.19 -3.06 -15.09
N GLY A 315 24.90 -3.42 -15.04
CA GLY A 315 24.34 -4.43 -15.93
C GLY A 315 22.99 -4.94 -15.41
N HIS A 316 22.49 -5.95 -16.09
CA HIS A 316 21.23 -6.61 -15.77
C HIS A 316 21.50 -8.06 -15.41
N PHE A 317 20.87 -8.55 -14.34
CA PHE A 317 21.04 -9.95 -13.91
C PHE A 317 20.30 -10.93 -14.81
N THR A 318 19.24 -10.47 -15.48
CA THR A 318 18.43 -11.30 -16.37
C THR A 318 18.09 -10.56 -17.68
N HIS A 319 17.75 -11.32 -18.74
CA HIS A 319 17.24 -10.73 -19.98
C HIS A 319 15.94 -9.93 -19.75
N GLY A 320 15.11 -10.33 -18.80
CA GLY A 320 13.91 -9.61 -18.40
C GLY A 320 14.21 -8.24 -17.81
N ASP A 321 15.24 -8.14 -16.94
CA ASP A 321 15.68 -6.86 -16.36
C ASP A 321 16.21 -5.91 -17.44
N TYR A 322 16.94 -6.44 -18.41
CA TYR A 322 17.41 -5.70 -19.58
C TYR A 322 16.24 -5.12 -20.38
N GLN A 323 15.24 -5.92 -20.70
CA GLN A 323 14.05 -5.47 -21.45
C GLN A 323 13.25 -4.42 -20.70
N LEU A 324 13.09 -4.58 -19.37
CA LEU A 324 12.40 -3.60 -18.52
C LEU A 324 13.15 -2.25 -18.49
N THR A 325 14.47 -2.30 -18.40
CA THR A 325 15.31 -1.08 -18.39
C THR A 325 15.28 -0.39 -19.75
N LEU A 326 15.34 -1.14 -20.85
CA LEU A 326 15.23 -0.61 -22.19
C LEU A 326 13.88 0.08 -22.42
N ALA A 327 12.78 -0.56 -22.01
CA ALA A 327 11.44 0.00 -22.08
C ALA A 327 11.27 1.26 -21.19
N ALA A 328 11.92 1.29 -20.02
CA ALA A 328 11.93 2.47 -19.16
C ALA A 328 12.75 3.63 -19.77
N ALA A 329 13.88 3.33 -20.38
CA ALA A 329 14.72 4.32 -21.06
C ALA A 329 14.01 4.91 -22.29
N HIS A 330 13.34 4.07 -23.10
CA HIS A 330 12.53 4.54 -24.24
C HIS A 330 11.42 5.49 -23.79
N ARG A 331 10.63 5.11 -22.79
CA ARG A 331 9.57 5.99 -22.24
C ARG A 331 10.13 7.30 -21.70
N HIS A 332 11.30 7.26 -21.06
CA HIS A 332 11.92 8.48 -20.56
C HIS A 332 12.38 9.42 -21.70
N MET A 333 12.94 8.86 -22.76
CA MET A 333 13.32 9.61 -23.95
C MET A 333 12.11 10.21 -24.67
N GLU A 334 11.03 9.46 -24.86
CA GLU A 334 9.77 9.96 -25.43
C GLU A 334 9.21 11.13 -24.61
N GLN A 335 9.23 11.02 -23.27
CA GLN A 335 8.81 12.10 -22.38
C GLN A 335 9.73 13.36 -22.47
N LEU A 336 11.02 13.18 -22.64
CA LEU A 336 11.96 14.28 -22.83
C LEU A 336 11.72 14.98 -24.17
N TRP A 337 11.41 14.22 -25.22
CA TRP A 337 11.12 14.80 -26.54
C TRP A 337 9.80 15.55 -26.54
N ALA A 338 8.73 14.97 -25.98
CA ALA A 338 7.45 15.63 -25.82
C ALA A 338 7.59 16.96 -25.04
N ARG A 339 8.42 16.99 -23.98
CA ARG A 339 8.71 18.23 -23.25
C ARG A 339 9.47 19.26 -24.09
N ARG A 340 10.38 18.84 -24.96
CA ARG A 340 11.11 19.73 -25.86
C ARG A 340 10.19 20.31 -26.93
N GLU A 341 9.28 19.52 -27.50
CA GLU A 341 8.28 20.00 -28.48
C GLU A 341 7.32 21.02 -27.87
N HIS A 342 6.89 20.85 -26.62
CA HIS A 342 6.06 21.82 -25.91
C HIS A 342 6.82 23.05 -25.39
N ALA A 343 8.13 22.96 -25.23
CA ALA A 343 8.96 24.07 -24.76
C ALA A 343 9.46 25.01 -25.89
N TRP A 344 9.24 24.64 -27.17
CA TRP A 344 9.65 25.47 -28.31
C TRP A 344 8.42 26.29 -28.76
N PRO A 345 8.41 27.62 -28.56
CA PRO A 345 7.35 28.45 -29.14
C PRO A 345 7.42 28.37 -30.65
N ALA A 346 6.25 28.29 -31.31
CA ALA A 346 6.12 28.35 -32.77
C ALA A 346 6.57 29.74 -33.29
N GLY A 347 7.88 29.92 -33.44
CA GLY A 347 8.52 31.13 -33.94
C GLY A 347 9.99 30.84 -34.01
N GLY A 348 10.46 30.33 -35.13
CA GLY A 348 11.87 30.12 -35.40
C GLY A 348 12.64 31.46 -35.33
N PRO A 349 13.98 31.41 -35.11
CA PRO A 349 14.81 32.59 -35.09
C PRO A 349 14.83 33.24 -36.47
N PRO A 350 15.07 34.58 -36.52
CA PRO A 350 15.09 35.34 -37.74
C PRO A 350 16.25 34.94 -38.67
#